data_f7664d46220d2156639680117cbc276c
#
_entry.id   f7664d46220d2156639680117cbc276c
#
_cell.length_a   1.000
_cell.length_b   1.000
_cell.length_c   1.000
_cell.angle_alpha   90.00
_cell.angle_beta   90.00
_cell.angle_gamma   90.00
#
_symmetry.space_group_name_H-M   'P 1'
#
loop_
_entity.id
_entity.type
_entity.pdbx_description
1 polymer ?
#
loop_
_entity_poly.entity_id
_entity_poly.type
_entity_poly.pdbx_seq_one_letter_code
_entity_poly.pdbx_strand_id
1 'polypeptide(L)'
;MSAWPGKFVIGLTGNIATGKSVVRRMLEHAGAFGIDADALSHRAIEQNGPGYAAVVQSFGKYIVKDDGEIDRKKLGQIVFADPQALKLLESIIHPIVREGVDHLARLSPHQVIVIEAIKLLESPLRQMCDAIWVVTAAEAVQLARLKHKRGMDIDEARQRMASQSPQAEKAAQADTVIDNSASIELTWQQVKDAWRKLFPHATGETVPTRLRGAVTAGLANGMQVMRARPRQAEDIAGFINANNGTGKLLPAQVVNAFGEKAFLLLHTLDGLKALLGWKVENLVARVDDFHLERGLDHTEYIPFLVSEVEQASRELQCEVILLFVAPALAAQRDLWLGLGYEERLPSELSVGAWQEAAQESATAGSVMLFKQLRADRVLRPI
;
A
#
# COMPACT_ATOMS: atom_id res chain seq x y z
N MET A 1 -25.35 4.56 -10.67
CA MET A 1 -25.27 3.12 -10.30
C MET A 1 -23.80 2.74 -10.32
N SER A 2 -23.29 2.09 -9.29
CA SER A 2 -21.89 1.69 -9.21
C SER A 2 -21.46 0.87 -10.42
N ALA A 3 -20.21 1.02 -10.85
CA ALA A 3 -19.62 0.25 -11.93
C ALA A 3 -19.63 -1.27 -11.64
N TRP A 4 -19.68 -1.64 -10.36
CA TRP A 4 -19.75 -3.04 -9.90
C TRP A 4 -20.95 -3.24 -8.98
N PRO A 5 -21.90 -4.13 -9.31
CA PRO A 5 -23.08 -4.40 -8.51
C PRO A 5 -22.72 -4.78 -7.07
N GLY A 6 -23.35 -4.14 -6.10
CA GLY A 6 -23.13 -4.39 -4.67
C GLY A 6 -21.85 -3.76 -4.09
N LYS A 7 -21.10 -2.96 -4.86
CA LYS A 7 -19.93 -2.23 -4.39
C LYS A 7 -20.16 -0.73 -4.44
N PHE A 8 -19.55 0.00 -3.50
CA PHE A 8 -19.46 1.46 -3.49
C PHE A 8 -18.03 1.88 -3.79
N VAL A 9 -17.83 2.81 -4.70
CA VAL A 9 -16.51 3.22 -5.19
C VAL A 9 -16.19 4.63 -4.78
N ILE A 10 -15.14 4.79 -3.98
CA ILE A 10 -14.57 6.10 -3.61
C ILE A 10 -13.38 6.36 -4.54
N GLY A 11 -13.47 7.40 -5.34
CA GLY A 11 -12.32 7.92 -6.07
C GLY A 11 -11.52 8.86 -5.19
N LEU A 12 -10.26 8.53 -4.92
CA LEU A 12 -9.37 9.30 -4.05
C LEU A 12 -8.32 10.01 -4.87
N THR A 13 -8.30 11.34 -4.83
CA THR A 13 -7.32 12.16 -5.54
C THR A 13 -6.73 13.26 -4.66
N GLY A 14 -5.81 14.02 -5.21
CA GLY A 14 -5.11 15.13 -4.57
C GLY A 14 -3.72 15.31 -5.19
N ASN A 15 -3.10 16.43 -4.96
CA ASN A 15 -1.80 16.76 -5.55
C ASN A 15 -0.65 15.96 -4.91
N ILE A 16 0.55 16.12 -5.47
CA ILE A 16 1.77 15.47 -4.96
C ILE A 16 1.97 15.82 -3.48
N ALA A 17 2.40 14.85 -2.67
CA ALA A 17 2.70 14.98 -1.25
C ALA A 17 1.55 15.46 -0.33
N THR A 18 0.28 15.47 -0.80
CA THR A 18 -0.88 15.73 0.06
C THR A 18 -1.16 14.59 1.04
N GLY A 19 -0.66 13.37 0.77
CA GLY A 19 -0.85 12.21 1.63
C GLY A 19 -2.04 11.34 1.25
N LYS A 20 -2.40 11.27 -0.03
CA LYS A 20 -3.44 10.37 -0.55
C LYS A 20 -3.30 8.95 -0.05
N SER A 21 -2.09 8.37 -0.17
CA SER A 21 -1.84 6.98 0.23
C SER A 21 -2.02 6.76 1.74
N VAL A 22 -1.80 7.79 2.57
CA VAL A 22 -2.12 7.74 4.01
C VAL A 22 -3.64 7.66 4.20
N VAL A 23 -4.40 8.50 3.51
CA VAL A 23 -5.87 8.49 3.56
C VAL A 23 -6.43 7.18 2.98
N ARG A 24 -5.87 6.67 1.88
CA ARG A 24 -6.24 5.35 1.34
C ARG A 24 -6.08 4.25 2.39
N ARG A 25 -4.95 4.21 3.11
CA ARG A 25 -4.74 3.24 4.20
C ARG A 25 -5.72 3.42 5.35
N MET A 26 -6.07 4.66 5.69
CA MET A 26 -7.12 4.92 6.68
C MET A 26 -8.45 4.33 6.24
N LEU A 27 -8.82 4.46 4.96
CA LEU A 27 -10.02 3.85 4.40
C LEU A 27 -9.93 2.31 4.36
N GLU A 28 -8.76 1.75 4.10
CA GLU A 28 -8.50 0.31 4.21
C GLU A 28 -8.66 -0.18 5.66
N HIS A 29 -8.22 0.59 6.63
CA HIS A 29 -8.49 0.33 8.06
C HIS A 29 -9.98 0.40 8.41
N ALA A 30 -10.76 1.22 7.70
CA ALA A 30 -12.21 1.28 7.84
C ALA A 30 -12.94 0.14 7.11
N GLY A 31 -12.24 -0.68 6.33
CA GLY A 31 -12.78 -1.86 5.64
C GLY A 31 -12.92 -1.72 4.12
N ALA A 32 -12.33 -0.70 3.51
CA ALA A 32 -12.25 -0.58 2.06
C ALA A 32 -11.12 -1.44 1.47
N PHE A 33 -11.22 -1.72 0.17
CA PHE A 33 -10.13 -2.25 -0.64
C PHE A 33 -9.52 -1.12 -1.48
N GLY A 34 -8.23 -0.84 -1.29
CA GLY A 34 -7.52 0.22 -2.00
C GLY A 34 -6.86 -0.27 -3.29
N ILE A 35 -7.04 0.48 -4.37
CA ILE A 35 -6.39 0.29 -5.67
C ILE A 35 -5.60 1.55 -6.00
N ASP A 36 -4.30 1.41 -6.21
CA ASP A 36 -3.41 2.48 -6.67
C ASP A 36 -3.32 2.43 -8.20
N ALA A 37 -4.07 3.31 -8.88
CA ALA A 37 -4.10 3.34 -10.34
C ALA A 37 -2.81 3.95 -10.94
N ASP A 38 -2.11 4.83 -10.21
CA ASP A 38 -0.81 5.34 -10.65
C ASP A 38 0.23 4.22 -10.64
N ALA A 39 0.21 3.36 -9.61
CA ALA A 39 1.06 2.17 -9.55
C ALA A 39 0.73 1.16 -10.67
N LEU A 40 -0.55 0.93 -10.97
CA LEU A 40 -0.94 0.08 -12.11
C LEU A 40 -0.45 0.65 -13.44
N SER A 41 -0.47 1.98 -13.61
CA SER A 41 0.07 2.64 -14.81
C SER A 41 1.57 2.38 -14.97
N HIS A 42 2.32 2.42 -13.88
CA HIS A 42 3.74 2.09 -13.89
C HIS A 42 3.99 0.64 -14.27
N ARG A 43 3.23 -0.30 -13.70
CA ARG A 43 3.34 -1.73 -13.99
C ARG A 43 2.94 -2.08 -15.42
N ALA A 44 2.00 -1.34 -16.01
CA ALA A 44 1.58 -1.54 -17.38
C ALA A 44 2.72 -1.42 -18.40
N ILE A 45 3.72 -0.59 -18.10
CA ILE A 45 4.85 -0.31 -18.99
C ILE A 45 6.19 -0.88 -18.50
N GLU A 46 6.23 -1.67 -17.42
CA GLU A 46 7.43 -2.43 -17.03
C GLU A 46 7.79 -3.46 -18.11
N GLN A 47 9.04 -3.91 -18.11
CA GLN A 47 9.46 -4.99 -18.98
C GLN A 47 8.50 -6.19 -18.83
N ASN A 48 8.02 -6.71 -19.96
CA ASN A 48 6.96 -7.74 -20.01
C ASN A 48 5.58 -7.28 -19.47
N GLY A 49 5.35 -6.00 -19.25
CA GLY A 49 4.02 -5.45 -19.00
C GLY A 49 3.20 -5.35 -20.28
N PRO A 50 1.86 -5.36 -20.20
CA PRO A 50 0.99 -5.40 -21.39
C PRO A 50 1.12 -4.17 -22.29
N GLY A 51 1.53 -3.02 -21.78
CA GLY A 51 1.74 -1.80 -22.55
C GLY A 51 3.18 -1.58 -23.04
N TYR A 52 4.14 -2.38 -22.55
CA TYR A 52 5.56 -2.17 -22.84
C TYR A 52 5.87 -2.11 -24.34
N ALA A 53 5.46 -3.13 -25.10
CA ALA A 53 5.76 -3.21 -26.51
C ALA A 53 5.15 -2.04 -27.30
N ALA A 54 3.89 -1.67 -27.02
CA ALA A 54 3.21 -0.58 -27.67
C ALA A 54 3.87 0.78 -27.37
N VAL A 55 4.31 0.99 -26.13
CA VAL A 55 5.03 2.23 -25.75
C VAL A 55 6.40 2.29 -26.43
N VAL A 56 7.18 1.21 -26.43
CA VAL A 56 8.48 1.18 -27.11
C VAL A 56 8.33 1.36 -28.63
N GLN A 57 7.28 0.78 -29.23
CA GLN A 57 6.98 0.99 -30.66
C GLN A 57 6.61 2.45 -30.96
N SER A 58 5.84 3.09 -30.09
CA SER A 58 5.34 4.47 -30.31
C SER A 58 6.40 5.53 -30.03
N PHE A 59 7.26 5.34 -29.03
CA PHE A 59 8.22 6.33 -28.55
C PHE A 59 9.67 6.01 -28.95
N GLY A 60 9.93 4.84 -29.50
CA GLY A 60 11.26 4.43 -29.97
C GLY A 60 12.13 3.78 -28.90
N LYS A 61 13.08 2.95 -29.33
CA LYS A 61 13.98 2.20 -28.43
C LYS A 61 14.89 3.05 -27.54
N TYR A 62 15.06 4.33 -27.87
CA TYR A 62 15.93 5.24 -27.09
C TYR A 62 15.38 5.57 -25.70
N ILE A 63 14.08 5.27 -25.43
CA ILE A 63 13.49 5.35 -24.10
C ILE A 63 13.78 4.12 -23.25
N VAL A 64 14.43 3.08 -23.80
CA VAL A 64 14.76 1.83 -23.09
C VAL A 64 16.18 1.93 -22.56
N LYS A 65 16.38 1.55 -21.30
CA LYS A 65 17.69 1.45 -20.65
C LYS A 65 18.40 0.16 -21.07
N ASP A 66 19.68 0.02 -20.68
CA ASP A 66 20.48 -1.17 -20.96
C ASP A 66 19.95 -2.44 -20.29
N ASP A 67 19.21 -2.30 -19.17
CA ASP A 67 18.54 -3.38 -18.45
C ASP A 67 17.23 -3.84 -19.11
N GLY A 68 16.79 -3.17 -20.16
CA GLY A 68 15.53 -3.44 -20.86
C GLY A 68 14.31 -2.71 -20.29
N GLU A 69 14.44 -2.00 -19.19
CA GLU A 69 13.34 -1.22 -18.62
C GLU A 69 13.15 0.12 -19.33
N ILE A 70 11.93 0.63 -19.36
CA ILE A 70 11.64 1.99 -19.86
C ILE A 70 12.25 3.01 -18.89
N ASP A 71 13.06 3.92 -19.43
CA ASP A 71 13.52 5.10 -18.72
C ASP A 71 12.34 6.09 -18.54
N ARG A 72 11.65 5.96 -17.41
CA ARG A 72 10.49 6.79 -17.07
C ARG A 72 10.82 8.29 -17.06
N LYS A 73 12.07 8.65 -16.77
CA LYS A 73 12.51 10.06 -16.79
C LYS A 73 12.55 10.59 -18.22
N LYS A 74 13.14 9.84 -19.15
CA LYS A 74 13.16 10.19 -20.57
C LYS A 74 11.77 10.24 -21.17
N LEU A 75 10.96 9.20 -20.92
CA LEU A 75 9.57 9.16 -21.38
C LEU A 75 8.77 10.34 -20.83
N GLY A 76 8.92 10.63 -19.52
CA GLY A 76 8.29 11.79 -18.89
C GLY A 76 8.68 13.11 -19.53
N GLN A 77 9.97 13.33 -19.84
CA GLN A 77 10.43 14.54 -20.53
C GLN A 77 9.73 14.73 -21.88
N ILE A 78 9.53 13.65 -22.65
CA ILE A 78 8.87 13.70 -23.95
C ILE A 78 7.41 14.07 -23.79
N VAL A 79 6.67 13.34 -22.96
CA VAL A 79 5.22 13.50 -22.87
C VAL A 79 4.80 14.77 -22.13
N PHE A 80 5.64 15.32 -21.26
CA PHE A 80 5.37 16.61 -20.61
C PHE A 80 5.72 17.79 -21.52
N ALA A 81 6.60 17.61 -22.53
CA ALA A 81 6.92 18.63 -23.50
C ALA A 81 5.94 18.68 -24.68
N ASP A 82 5.23 17.58 -24.97
CA ASP A 82 4.31 17.46 -26.09
C ASP A 82 2.96 16.89 -25.65
N PRO A 83 1.86 17.69 -25.69
CA PRO A 83 0.52 17.23 -25.35
C PRO A 83 0.00 16.10 -26.26
N GLN A 84 0.48 15.98 -27.51
CA GLN A 84 0.06 14.88 -28.40
C GLN A 84 0.77 13.57 -27.98
N ALA A 85 2.04 13.65 -27.64
CA ALA A 85 2.77 12.51 -27.07
C ALA A 85 2.16 12.04 -25.76
N LEU A 86 1.71 12.96 -24.88
CA LEU A 86 0.98 12.61 -23.66
C LEU A 86 -0.31 11.86 -23.97
N LYS A 87 -1.14 12.38 -24.89
CA LYS A 87 -2.39 11.72 -25.31
C LYS A 87 -2.14 10.34 -25.92
N LEU A 88 -1.07 10.18 -26.69
CA LEU A 88 -0.69 8.88 -27.24
C LEU A 88 -0.32 7.89 -26.12
N LEU A 89 0.49 8.29 -25.15
CA LEU A 89 0.82 7.45 -24.02
C LEU A 89 -0.43 7.08 -23.21
N GLU A 90 -1.27 8.05 -22.89
CA GLU A 90 -2.53 7.84 -22.18
C GLU A 90 -3.47 6.90 -22.93
N SER A 91 -3.54 6.97 -24.26
CA SER A 91 -4.35 6.06 -25.07
C SER A 91 -3.92 4.60 -25.01
N ILE A 92 -2.63 4.35 -24.77
CA ILE A 92 -2.07 3.01 -24.58
C ILE A 92 -2.33 2.53 -23.15
N ILE A 93 -2.08 3.38 -22.15
CA ILE A 93 -2.06 2.99 -20.74
C ILE A 93 -3.46 2.92 -20.13
N HIS A 94 -4.37 3.88 -20.44
CA HIS A 94 -5.67 3.97 -19.79
C HIS A 94 -6.55 2.71 -19.94
N PRO A 95 -6.63 2.04 -21.12
CA PRO A 95 -7.37 0.79 -21.24
C PRO A 95 -6.82 -0.30 -20.33
N ILE A 96 -5.49 -0.44 -20.25
CA ILE A 96 -4.81 -1.45 -19.44
C ILE A 96 -5.05 -1.21 -17.94
N VAL A 97 -4.93 0.05 -17.50
CA VAL A 97 -5.20 0.40 -16.10
C VAL A 97 -6.66 0.17 -15.75
N ARG A 98 -7.58 0.53 -16.63
CA ARG A 98 -9.02 0.29 -16.44
C ARG A 98 -9.32 -1.20 -16.28
N GLU A 99 -8.73 -2.05 -17.12
CA GLU A 99 -8.86 -3.50 -17.02
C GLU A 99 -8.29 -4.04 -15.71
N GLY A 100 -7.10 -3.56 -15.29
CA GLY A 100 -6.51 -3.91 -14.00
C GLY A 100 -7.39 -3.49 -12.81
N VAL A 101 -7.95 -2.30 -12.85
CA VAL A 101 -8.91 -1.82 -11.83
C VAL A 101 -10.17 -2.68 -11.82
N ASP A 102 -10.76 -2.97 -12.99
CA ASP A 102 -11.95 -3.82 -13.10
C ASP A 102 -11.69 -5.22 -12.53
N HIS A 103 -10.57 -5.83 -12.91
CA HIS A 103 -10.14 -7.13 -12.41
C HIS A 103 -10.01 -7.16 -10.87
N LEU A 104 -9.27 -6.22 -10.30
CA LEU A 104 -9.08 -6.12 -8.86
C LEU A 104 -10.39 -5.86 -8.12
N ALA A 105 -11.23 -4.97 -8.63
CA ALA A 105 -12.50 -4.65 -8.01
C ALA A 105 -13.46 -5.84 -8.01
N ARG A 106 -13.49 -6.65 -9.08
CA ARG A 106 -14.31 -7.87 -9.16
C ARG A 106 -13.85 -8.96 -8.20
N LEU A 107 -12.55 -9.17 -8.09
CA LEU A 107 -11.98 -10.20 -7.21
C LEU A 107 -12.04 -9.83 -5.74
N SER A 108 -12.07 -8.55 -5.41
CA SER A 108 -12.11 -8.11 -4.02
C SER A 108 -13.40 -8.54 -3.34
N PRO A 109 -13.36 -9.15 -2.13
CA PRO A 109 -14.56 -9.46 -1.34
C PRO A 109 -15.15 -8.21 -0.66
N HIS A 110 -14.46 -7.06 -0.69
CA HIS A 110 -14.88 -5.84 0.00
C HIS A 110 -16.03 -5.15 -0.72
N GLN A 111 -16.96 -4.59 0.04
CA GLN A 111 -18.10 -3.82 -0.48
C GLN A 111 -17.71 -2.39 -0.86
N VAL A 112 -16.63 -1.85 -0.29
CA VAL A 112 -16.13 -0.51 -0.60
C VAL A 112 -14.78 -0.63 -1.28
N ILE A 113 -14.67 -0.01 -2.45
CA ILE A 113 -13.43 0.08 -3.25
C ILE A 113 -12.94 1.53 -3.20
N VAL A 114 -11.65 1.73 -3.03
CA VAL A 114 -10.99 3.04 -3.14
C VAL A 114 -10.05 3.02 -4.33
N ILE A 115 -10.27 3.88 -5.32
CA ILE A 115 -9.37 4.05 -6.47
C ILE A 115 -8.56 5.33 -6.25
N GLU A 116 -7.27 5.18 -5.94
CA GLU A 116 -6.34 6.28 -5.79
C GLU A 116 -5.69 6.62 -7.14
N ALA A 117 -5.77 7.88 -7.57
CA ALA A 117 -5.01 8.40 -8.72
C ALA A 117 -4.80 9.91 -8.61
N ILE A 118 -3.64 10.41 -9.06
CA ILE A 118 -3.34 11.85 -9.11
C ILE A 118 -4.22 12.56 -10.14
N LYS A 119 -4.37 11.95 -11.33
CA LYS A 119 -5.19 12.45 -12.44
C LYS A 119 -6.57 11.80 -12.50
N LEU A 120 -7.18 11.48 -11.36
CA LEU A 120 -8.47 10.79 -11.31
C LEU A 120 -9.58 11.54 -12.05
N LEU A 121 -9.66 12.85 -11.79
CA LEU A 121 -10.75 13.70 -12.32
C LEU A 121 -10.67 13.87 -13.84
N GLU A 122 -9.46 13.83 -14.37
CA GLU A 122 -9.16 13.97 -15.79
C GLU A 122 -9.18 12.62 -16.54
N SER A 123 -9.29 11.51 -15.79
CA SER A 123 -9.24 10.16 -16.35
C SER A 123 -10.62 9.51 -16.48
N PRO A 124 -10.76 8.48 -17.33
CA PRO A 124 -11.99 7.68 -17.42
C PRO A 124 -12.40 7.01 -16.09
N LEU A 125 -11.48 6.83 -15.16
CA LEU A 125 -11.75 6.24 -13.84
C LEU A 125 -12.73 7.08 -13.00
N ARG A 126 -12.82 8.39 -13.26
CA ARG A 126 -13.80 9.29 -12.62
C ARG A 126 -15.23 8.76 -12.76
N GLN A 127 -15.57 8.21 -13.94
CA GLN A 127 -16.91 7.70 -14.24
C GLN A 127 -17.25 6.40 -13.49
N MET A 128 -16.26 5.71 -12.96
CA MET A 128 -16.43 4.48 -12.19
C MET A 128 -16.65 4.73 -10.69
N CYS A 129 -16.53 5.99 -10.24
CA CYS A 129 -16.60 6.37 -8.84
C CYS A 129 -17.99 6.87 -8.47
N ASP A 130 -18.51 6.37 -7.34
CA ASP A 130 -19.79 6.82 -6.75
C ASP A 130 -19.61 8.09 -5.91
N ALA A 131 -18.42 8.30 -5.33
CA ALA A 131 -18.05 9.51 -4.61
C ALA A 131 -16.59 9.89 -4.87
N ILE A 132 -16.30 11.19 -4.88
CA ILE A 132 -14.94 11.73 -5.06
C ILE A 132 -14.46 12.34 -3.75
N TRP A 133 -13.33 11.84 -3.27
CA TRP A 133 -12.61 12.37 -2.13
C TRP A 133 -11.32 13.05 -2.57
N VAL A 134 -11.09 14.26 -2.10
CA VAL A 134 -9.88 15.02 -2.42
C VAL A 134 -9.08 15.23 -1.15
N VAL A 135 -7.81 14.83 -1.19
CA VAL A 135 -6.86 15.08 -0.11
C VAL A 135 -6.09 16.35 -0.41
N THR A 136 -6.15 17.30 0.49
CA THR A 136 -5.41 18.56 0.43
C THR A 136 -4.33 18.61 1.51
N ALA A 137 -3.34 19.46 1.31
CA ALA A 137 -2.37 19.84 2.34
C ALA A 137 -1.82 21.24 2.05
N ALA A 138 -1.45 21.97 3.10
CA ALA A 138 -0.80 23.26 2.95
C ALA A 138 0.51 23.14 2.14
N GLU A 139 0.82 24.12 1.31
CA GLU A 139 2.01 24.11 0.44
C GLU A 139 3.31 23.84 1.21
N ALA A 140 3.48 24.52 2.35
CA ALA A 140 4.65 24.33 3.21
C ALA A 140 4.80 22.87 3.69
N VAL A 141 3.67 22.18 3.97
CA VAL A 141 3.65 20.77 4.37
C VAL A 141 4.03 19.86 3.20
N GLN A 142 3.52 20.15 2.00
CA GLN A 142 3.88 19.39 0.79
C GLN A 142 5.36 19.53 0.48
N LEU A 143 5.92 20.76 0.51
CA LEU A 143 7.35 21.01 0.28
C LEU A 143 8.22 20.29 1.32
N ALA A 144 7.85 20.35 2.60
CA ALA A 144 8.56 19.64 3.66
C ALA A 144 8.57 18.11 3.42
N ARG A 145 7.43 17.53 3.03
CA ARG A 145 7.32 16.09 2.71
C ARG A 145 8.15 15.69 1.49
N LEU A 146 8.16 16.51 0.42
CA LEU A 146 8.97 16.25 -0.77
C LEU A 146 10.45 16.28 -0.46
N LYS A 147 10.90 17.26 0.32
CA LYS A 147 12.28 17.37 0.77
C LYS A 147 12.69 16.19 1.66
N HIS A 148 11.93 15.91 2.73
CA HIS A 148 12.34 14.94 3.73
C HIS A 148 12.12 13.49 3.33
N LYS A 149 11.01 13.16 2.63
CA LYS A 149 10.70 11.78 2.26
C LYS A 149 11.24 11.35 0.89
N ARG A 150 11.47 12.31 -0.02
CA ARG A 150 11.93 12.01 -1.39
C ARG A 150 13.30 12.62 -1.73
N GLY A 151 13.94 13.29 -0.79
CA GLY A 151 15.24 13.94 -1.03
C GLY A 151 15.24 15.00 -2.15
N MET A 152 14.04 15.51 -2.50
CA MET A 152 13.86 16.39 -3.65
C MET A 152 14.37 17.80 -3.33
N ASP A 153 15.02 18.42 -4.30
CA ASP A 153 15.37 19.85 -4.21
C ASP A 153 14.09 20.71 -4.15
N ILE A 154 14.20 21.87 -3.49
CA ILE A 154 13.04 22.74 -3.25
C ILE A 154 12.48 23.33 -4.54
N ASP A 155 13.34 23.67 -5.51
CA ASP A 155 12.91 24.25 -6.79
C ASP A 155 12.28 23.19 -7.68
N GLU A 156 12.84 21.97 -7.69
CA GLU A 156 12.21 20.81 -8.34
C GLU A 156 10.85 20.50 -7.72
N ALA A 157 10.74 20.53 -6.39
CA ALA A 157 9.50 20.31 -5.68
C ALA A 157 8.43 21.32 -6.08
N ARG A 158 8.77 22.61 -6.11
CA ARG A 158 7.87 23.69 -6.55
C ARG A 158 7.45 23.53 -8.01
N GLN A 159 8.38 23.21 -8.90
CA GLN A 159 8.07 22.97 -10.31
C GLN A 159 7.10 21.81 -10.50
N ARG A 160 7.28 20.71 -9.77
CA ARG A 160 6.37 19.57 -9.81
C ARG A 160 4.99 19.88 -9.23
N MET A 161 4.92 20.71 -8.18
CA MET A 161 3.65 21.17 -7.65
C MET A 161 2.93 22.10 -8.63
N ALA A 162 3.64 23.04 -9.24
CA ALA A 162 3.11 23.98 -10.23
C ALA A 162 2.63 23.30 -11.53
N SER A 163 3.16 22.13 -11.87
CA SER A 163 2.72 21.35 -13.05
C SER A 163 1.38 20.63 -12.86
N GLN A 164 0.80 20.69 -11.66
CA GLN A 164 -0.51 20.07 -11.34
C GLN A 164 -1.59 21.14 -11.25
N SER A 165 -2.85 20.75 -11.53
CA SER A 165 -4.01 21.63 -11.33
C SER A 165 -4.07 22.15 -9.89
N PRO A 166 -4.53 23.39 -9.66
CA PRO A 166 -4.68 23.93 -8.31
C PRO A 166 -5.52 23.02 -7.40
N GLN A 167 -5.11 22.85 -6.15
CA GLN A 167 -5.85 22.00 -5.20
C GLN A 167 -7.30 22.47 -5.03
N ALA A 168 -7.55 23.78 -5.08
CA ALA A 168 -8.88 24.36 -4.95
C ALA A 168 -9.83 23.90 -6.07
N GLU A 169 -9.34 23.73 -7.29
CA GLU A 169 -10.13 23.24 -8.42
C GLU A 169 -10.54 21.77 -8.24
N LYS A 170 -9.65 20.95 -7.70
CA LYS A 170 -9.99 19.57 -7.35
C LYS A 170 -10.96 19.50 -6.18
N ALA A 171 -10.71 20.30 -5.14
CA ALA A 171 -11.57 20.36 -3.98
C ALA A 171 -13.01 20.80 -4.33
N ALA A 172 -13.19 21.72 -5.28
CA ALA A 172 -14.50 22.16 -5.76
C ALA A 172 -15.32 21.04 -6.46
N GLN A 173 -14.67 19.97 -6.89
CA GLN A 173 -15.30 18.81 -7.54
C GLN A 173 -15.49 17.61 -6.60
N ALA A 174 -15.12 17.79 -5.32
CA ALA A 174 -15.13 16.69 -4.35
C ALA A 174 -16.47 16.62 -3.60
N ASP A 175 -16.94 15.39 -3.35
CA ASP A 175 -18.00 15.13 -2.38
C ASP A 175 -17.47 15.22 -0.95
N THR A 176 -16.17 14.98 -0.75
CA THR A 176 -15.48 15.08 0.53
C THR A 176 -14.07 15.62 0.34
N VAL A 177 -13.68 16.60 1.17
CA VAL A 177 -12.30 17.08 1.24
C VAL A 177 -11.70 16.67 2.58
N ILE A 178 -10.50 16.09 2.54
CA ILE A 178 -9.71 15.71 3.71
C ILE A 178 -8.47 16.60 3.75
N ASP A 179 -8.38 17.45 4.73
CA ASP A 179 -7.19 18.27 4.97
C ASP A 179 -6.16 17.49 5.81
N ASN A 180 -5.03 17.19 5.19
CA ASN A 180 -3.91 16.47 5.79
C ASN A 180 -2.73 17.42 6.08
N SER A 181 -3.01 18.65 6.46
CA SER A 181 -1.98 19.65 6.84
C SER A 181 -1.50 19.49 8.27
N ALA A 182 -2.33 18.94 9.14
CA ALA A 182 -2.09 18.84 10.57
C ALA A 182 -1.61 17.43 10.98
N SER A 183 -1.93 16.99 12.20
CA SER A 183 -1.53 15.70 12.71
C SER A 183 -2.32 14.54 12.06
N ILE A 184 -1.75 13.35 12.13
CA ILE A 184 -2.37 12.13 11.58
C ILE A 184 -3.69 11.79 12.29
N GLU A 185 -3.81 12.14 13.59
CA GLU A 185 -5.03 11.92 14.38
C GLU A 185 -6.18 12.77 13.86
N LEU A 186 -5.92 14.02 13.52
CA LEU A 186 -6.91 14.94 12.95
C LEU A 186 -7.35 14.48 11.56
N THR A 187 -6.41 14.04 10.73
CA THR A 187 -6.71 13.44 9.43
C THR A 187 -7.57 12.19 9.60
N TRP A 188 -7.21 11.32 10.55
CA TRP A 188 -7.96 10.11 10.85
C TRP A 188 -9.38 10.42 11.34
N GLN A 189 -9.55 11.46 12.16
CA GLN A 189 -10.88 11.88 12.61
C GLN A 189 -11.76 12.33 11.44
N GLN A 190 -11.23 13.14 10.51
CA GLN A 190 -11.94 13.55 9.30
C GLN A 190 -12.38 12.35 8.45
N VAL A 191 -11.48 11.39 8.23
CA VAL A 191 -11.77 10.16 7.48
C VAL A 191 -12.88 9.35 8.15
N LYS A 192 -12.81 9.17 9.48
CA LYS A 192 -13.87 8.45 10.22
C LYS A 192 -15.24 9.14 10.12
N ASP A 193 -15.26 10.46 10.23
CA ASP A 193 -16.51 11.22 10.20
C ASP A 193 -17.13 11.21 8.78
N ALA A 194 -16.30 11.32 7.74
CA ALA A 194 -16.74 11.20 6.36
C ALA A 194 -17.21 9.76 6.03
N TRP A 195 -16.49 8.74 6.52
CA TRP A 195 -16.89 7.33 6.38
C TRP A 195 -18.26 7.06 7.01
N ARG A 196 -18.49 7.54 8.25
CA ARG A 196 -19.77 7.37 8.94
C ARG A 196 -20.94 8.05 8.22
N LYS A 197 -20.70 9.18 7.54
CA LYS A 197 -21.72 9.87 6.74
C LYS A 197 -22.14 9.03 5.53
N LEU A 198 -21.18 8.37 4.85
CA LEU A 198 -21.46 7.51 3.71
C LEU A 198 -22.07 6.17 4.13
N PHE A 199 -21.65 5.64 5.27
CA PHE A 199 -22.02 4.31 5.75
C PHE A 199 -22.53 4.36 7.18
N PRO A 200 -23.72 4.98 7.45
CA PRO A 200 -24.23 5.20 8.80
C PRO A 200 -24.54 3.89 9.55
N HIS A 201 -24.76 2.80 8.82
CA HIS A 201 -25.01 1.46 9.38
C HIS A 201 -23.77 0.56 9.40
N ALA A 202 -22.66 1.02 8.82
CA ALA A 202 -21.40 0.37 9.05
C ALA A 202 -21.00 0.68 10.49
N THR A 203 -21.34 -0.23 11.41
CA THR A 203 -20.68 -0.26 12.71
C THR A 203 -19.20 -0.21 12.38
N GLY A 204 -18.46 0.80 12.87
CA GLY A 204 -17.08 1.12 12.47
C GLY A 204 -16.03 0.01 12.65
N GLU A 205 -16.39 -1.17 12.30
CA GLU A 205 -15.74 -2.47 12.47
C GLU A 205 -16.01 -3.40 11.28
N THR A 206 -16.03 -2.92 10.05
CA THR A 206 -15.81 -3.82 8.92
C THR A 206 -14.32 -4.14 8.81
N VAL A 207 -13.82 -4.79 9.82
CA VAL A 207 -12.74 -5.76 9.64
C VAL A 207 -13.24 -6.74 8.58
N PRO A 208 -12.44 -7.15 7.57
CA PRO A 208 -12.80 -8.22 6.65
C PRO A 208 -13.50 -9.33 7.42
N THR A 209 -14.62 -9.82 6.93
CA THR A 209 -15.56 -10.69 7.65
C THR A 209 -14.90 -11.94 8.26
N ARG A 210 -13.67 -12.27 7.82
CA ARG A 210 -12.87 -13.39 8.35
C ARG A 210 -11.86 -13.01 9.43
N LEU A 211 -11.40 -11.76 9.52
CA LEU A 211 -10.76 -11.31 10.77
C LEU A 211 -11.78 -11.16 11.92
N ARG A 212 -13.09 -11.04 11.62
CA ARG A 212 -14.16 -11.28 12.59
C ARG A 212 -14.33 -12.78 12.92
N GLY A 213 -14.10 -13.66 11.95
CA GLY A 213 -14.10 -15.11 12.17
C GLY A 213 -12.88 -15.60 12.94
N ALA A 214 -11.72 -14.96 12.80
CA ALA A 214 -10.54 -15.23 13.62
C ALA A 214 -10.74 -14.78 15.09
N VAL A 215 -11.54 -13.74 15.33
CA VAL A 215 -11.94 -13.33 16.71
C VAL A 215 -12.80 -14.40 17.38
N THR A 216 -13.48 -15.27 16.62
CA THR A 216 -14.33 -16.36 17.18
C THR A 216 -13.78 -17.77 16.92
N ALA A 217 -12.87 -17.97 15.94
CA ALA A 217 -12.22 -19.26 15.69
C ALA A 217 -10.88 -19.41 16.46
N GLY A 218 -10.42 -18.38 17.12
CA GLY A 218 -9.07 -18.27 17.68
C GLY A 218 -8.86 -18.85 19.06
N LEU A 219 -9.66 -19.79 19.52
CA LEU A 219 -9.37 -20.55 20.74
C LEU A 219 -8.94 -22.00 20.46
N ALA A 220 -8.70 -22.39 19.21
CA ALA A 220 -7.92 -23.56 18.94
C ALA A 220 -6.46 -23.27 19.33
N ASN A 221 -6.05 -23.67 20.50
CA ASN A 221 -4.76 -23.50 21.17
C ASN A 221 -4.54 -22.19 21.97
N GLY A 222 -5.58 -21.38 22.28
CA GLY A 222 -5.40 -20.20 23.15
C GLY A 222 -4.69 -19.01 22.50
N MET A 223 -4.46 -19.02 21.18
CA MET A 223 -3.82 -17.96 20.42
C MET A 223 -4.83 -17.15 19.62
N GLN A 224 -4.63 -15.83 19.55
CA GLN A 224 -5.44 -14.91 18.76
C GLN A 224 -4.58 -13.88 18.08
N VAL A 225 -4.73 -13.70 16.75
CA VAL A 225 -4.15 -12.55 16.04
C VAL A 225 -5.23 -11.50 15.81
N MET A 226 -4.89 -10.26 16.16
CA MET A 226 -5.78 -9.12 15.95
C MET A 226 -5.03 -7.96 15.27
N ARG A 227 -5.77 -7.19 14.48
CA ARG A 227 -5.25 -5.94 13.92
C ARG A 227 -5.26 -4.86 14.99
N ALA A 228 -4.10 -4.26 15.26
CA ALA A 228 -3.98 -3.21 16.24
C ALA A 228 -4.71 -1.92 15.81
N ARG A 229 -5.07 -1.14 16.79
CA ARG A 229 -5.65 0.20 16.64
C ARG A 229 -4.69 1.27 17.19
N PRO A 230 -4.74 2.51 16.71
CA PRO A 230 -3.86 3.59 17.22
C PRO A 230 -3.90 3.79 18.73
N ARG A 231 -5.02 3.49 19.40
CA ARG A 231 -5.14 3.53 20.89
C ARG A 231 -4.23 2.53 21.61
N GLN A 232 -3.73 1.51 20.92
CA GLN A 232 -2.81 0.49 21.46
C GLN A 232 -1.34 0.84 21.21
N ALA A 233 -1.05 2.08 20.78
CA ALA A 233 0.31 2.53 20.48
C ALA A 233 1.26 2.43 21.68
N GLU A 234 0.74 2.64 22.89
CA GLU A 234 1.52 2.52 24.14
C GLU A 234 1.92 1.06 24.40
N ASP A 235 0.98 0.11 24.25
CA ASP A 235 1.23 -1.33 24.40
C ASP A 235 2.25 -1.82 23.37
N ILE A 236 2.10 -1.38 22.11
CA ILE A 236 3.01 -1.72 21.01
C ILE A 236 4.41 -1.17 21.28
N ALA A 237 4.54 0.10 21.67
CA ALA A 237 5.82 0.70 21.99
C ALA A 237 6.48 0.00 23.18
N GLY A 238 5.70 -0.31 24.23
CA GLY A 238 6.15 -1.05 25.41
C GLY A 238 6.68 -2.44 25.04
N PHE A 239 5.96 -3.18 24.23
CA PHE A 239 6.36 -4.52 23.79
C PHE A 239 7.65 -4.49 22.94
N ILE A 240 7.75 -3.58 21.97
CA ILE A 240 8.96 -3.44 21.14
C ILE A 240 10.17 -3.08 22.01
N ASN A 241 10.02 -2.12 22.92
CA ASN A 241 11.10 -1.71 23.80
C ASN A 241 11.58 -2.82 24.76
N ALA A 242 10.66 -3.65 25.23
CA ALA A 242 10.98 -4.77 26.11
C ALA A 242 11.76 -5.89 25.40
N ASN A 243 11.52 -6.08 24.09
CA ASN A 243 12.03 -7.22 23.34
C ASN A 243 13.21 -6.90 22.42
N ASN A 244 13.37 -5.65 21.94
CA ASN A 244 14.43 -5.31 20.97
C ASN A 244 15.74 -4.79 21.55
N GLY A 245 15.79 -4.32 22.77
CA GLY A 245 17.04 -3.90 23.44
C GLY A 245 17.77 -2.67 22.86
N THR A 246 17.28 -2.06 21.78
CA THR A 246 17.91 -0.93 21.09
C THR A 246 16.95 0.25 20.96
N GLY A 247 17.21 1.31 21.73
CA GLY A 247 16.45 2.55 21.64
C GLY A 247 15.09 2.52 22.35
N LYS A 248 14.58 3.69 22.70
CA LYS A 248 13.26 3.86 23.31
C LYS A 248 12.29 4.38 22.25
N LEU A 249 11.48 3.48 21.70
CA LEU A 249 10.38 3.85 20.81
C LEU A 249 9.28 4.55 21.62
N LEU A 250 8.84 5.73 21.15
CA LEU A 250 7.78 6.49 21.80
C LEU A 250 6.42 6.12 21.21
N PRO A 251 5.32 6.13 22.00
CA PRO A 251 3.97 5.87 21.49
C PRO A 251 3.56 6.76 20.31
N ALA A 252 3.96 8.03 20.30
CA ALA A 252 3.71 8.94 19.19
C ALA A 252 4.36 8.49 17.87
N GLN A 253 5.50 7.82 17.92
CA GLN A 253 6.15 7.26 16.73
C GLN A 253 5.36 6.06 16.19
N VAL A 254 4.80 5.23 17.07
CA VAL A 254 3.91 4.13 16.69
C VAL A 254 2.61 4.67 16.06
N VAL A 255 2.02 5.72 16.62
CA VAL A 255 0.84 6.39 16.03
C VAL A 255 1.15 6.87 14.62
N ASN A 256 2.30 7.51 14.40
CA ASN A 256 2.72 7.92 13.06
C ASN A 256 2.90 6.72 12.11
N ALA A 257 3.44 5.60 12.60
CA ALA A 257 3.63 4.40 11.81
C ALA A 257 2.30 3.77 11.32
N PHE A 258 1.17 3.97 12.03
CA PHE A 258 -0.15 3.56 11.54
C PHE A 258 -0.56 4.27 10.23
N GLY A 259 0.02 5.43 9.91
CA GLY A 259 -0.14 6.07 8.61
C GLY A 259 0.62 5.39 7.47
N GLU A 260 1.55 4.49 7.79
CA GLU A 260 2.43 3.82 6.83
C GLU A 260 2.21 2.31 6.77
N LYS A 261 1.84 1.67 7.88
CA LYS A 261 1.64 0.22 8.01
C LYS A 261 0.53 -0.14 9.00
N ALA A 262 0.02 -1.34 8.89
CA ALA A 262 -0.83 -1.96 9.91
C ALA A 262 0.03 -2.77 10.87
N PHE A 263 -0.42 -2.92 12.13
CA PHE A 263 0.19 -3.84 13.08
C PHE A 263 -0.75 -5.01 13.35
N LEU A 264 -0.21 -6.22 13.29
CA LEU A 264 -0.88 -7.45 13.73
C LEU A 264 -0.27 -7.88 15.06
N LEU A 265 -1.13 -8.14 16.04
CA LEU A 265 -0.76 -8.50 17.40
C LEU A 265 -1.20 -9.93 17.67
N LEU A 266 -0.29 -10.79 18.08
CA LEU A 266 -0.58 -12.15 18.52
C LEU A 266 -0.66 -12.18 20.03
N HIS A 267 -1.83 -12.47 20.54
CA HIS A 267 -2.12 -12.62 21.96
C HIS A 267 -2.36 -14.08 22.33
N THR A 268 -1.94 -14.42 23.53
CA THR A 268 -2.36 -15.63 24.26
C THR A 268 -3.09 -15.23 25.54
N LEU A 269 -3.48 -16.21 26.36
CA LEU A 269 -4.03 -15.95 27.70
C LEU A 269 -3.04 -15.17 28.58
N ASP A 270 -1.74 -15.31 28.34
CA ASP A 270 -0.67 -14.67 29.10
C ASP A 270 -0.29 -13.28 28.57
N GLY A 271 -0.97 -12.76 27.54
CA GLY A 271 -0.74 -11.43 26.98
C GLY A 271 -0.19 -11.42 25.56
N LEU A 272 0.42 -10.29 25.17
CA LEU A 272 1.02 -10.08 23.84
C LEU A 272 2.31 -10.86 23.70
N LYS A 273 2.38 -11.76 22.71
CA LYS A 273 3.51 -12.66 22.44
C LYS A 273 4.32 -12.28 21.21
N ALA A 274 3.68 -11.73 20.21
CA ALA A 274 4.36 -11.29 18.98
C ALA A 274 3.60 -10.15 18.34
N LEU A 275 4.32 -9.34 17.57
CA LEU A 275 3.71 -8.38 16.66
C LEU A 275 4.49 -8.30 15.36
N LEU A 276 3.80 -7.94 14.30
CA LEU A 276 4.42 -7.57 13.04
C LEU A 276 3.81 -6.31 12.45
N GLY A 277 4.66 -5.49 11.82
CA GLY A 277 4.26 -4.34 11.01
C GLY A 277 4.13 -4.79 9.57
N TRP A 278 2.94 -4.59 9.00
CA TRP A 278 2.58 -5.05 7.67
C TRP A 278 2.04 -3.91 6.82
N LYS A 279 2.54 -3.81 5.59
CA LYS A 279 2.04 -2.84 4.60
C LYS A 279 1.87 -3.52 3.25
N VAL A 280 0.93 -3.03 2.47
CA VAL A 280 0.69 -3.46 1.09
C VAL A 280 0.81 -2.25 0.18
N GLU A 281 1.61 -2.38 -0.87
CA GLU A 281 1.79 -1.36 -1.88
C GLU A 281 2.15 -2.05 -3.21
N ASN A 282 1.54 -1.60 -4.30
CA ASN A 282 1.75 -2.16 -5.64
C ASN A 282 1.55 -3.69 -5.70
N LEU A 283 0.57 -4.23 -4.96
CA LEU A 283 0.29 -5.66 -4.83
C LEU A 283 1.43 -6.49 -4.21
N VAL A 284 2.36 -5.83 -3.53
CA VAL A 284 3.43 -6.43 -2.74
C VAL A 284 3.13 -6.24 -1.26
N ALA A 285 2.98 -7.34 -0.54
CA ALA A 285 2.90 -7.31 0.91
C ALA A 285 4.32 -7.27 1.49
N ARG A 286 4.55 -6.41 2.47
CA ARG A 286 5.86 -6.23 3.13
C ARG A 286 5.68 -6.26 4.63
N VAL A 287 6.48 -7.09 5.32
CA VAL A 287 6.59 -7.12 6.76
C VAL A 287 8.00 -6.68 7.12
N ASP A 288 8.12 -5.47 7.62
CA ASP A 288 9.39 -4.81 7.95
C ASP A 288 9.63 -4.61 9.46
N ASP A 289 8.62 -4.92 10.28
CA ASP A 289 8.75 -5.05 11.73
C ASP A 289 8.32 -6.47 12.12
N PHE A 290 9.21 -7.23 12.74
CA PHE A 290 8.94 -8.58 13.23
C PHE A 290 9.48 -8.71 14.64
N HIS A 291 8.61 -8.66 15.64
CA HIS A 291 8.97 -8.65 17.04
C HIS A 291 8.32 -9.81 17.79
N LEU A 292 9.14 -10.57 18.49
CA LEU A 292 8.73 -11.73 19.28
C LEU A 292 9.11 -11.52 20.74
N GLU A 293 8.30 -12.03 21.67
CA GLU A 293 8.69 -12.12 23.09
C GLU A 293 9.93 -12.99 23.23
N ARG A 294 10.84 -12.61 24.13
CA ARG A 294 12.07 -13.35 24.35
C ARG A 294 11.77 -14.75 24.87
N GLY A 295 12.39 -15.77 24.26
CA GLY A 295 12.20 -17.18 24.64
C GLY A 295 10.94 -17.83 24.09
N LEU A 296 10.22 -17.15 23.19
CA LEU A 296 9.03 -17.70 22.52
C LEU A 296 9.41 -18.92 21.67
N ASP A 297 8.57 -19.95 21.63
CA ASP A 297 8.73 -21.08 20.70
C ASP A 297 8.38 -20.64 19.27
N HIS A 298 9.39 -20.46 18.44
CA HIS A 298 9.24 -20.00 17.08
C HIS A 298 8.44 -20.99 16.22
N THR A 299 8.53 -22.29 16.51
CA THR A 299 7.88 -23.33 15.69
C THR A 299 6.37 -23.37 15.89
N GLU A 300 5.88 -22.88 17.03
CA GLU A 300 4.46 -22.80 17.35
C GLU A 300 3.84 -21.47 16.86
N TYR A 301 4.49 -20.33 17.18
CA TYR A 301 3.87 -19.02 17.05
C TYR A 301 4.07 -18.37 15.68
N ILE A 302 5.22 -18.58 15.02
CA ILE A 302 5.51 -17.97 13.73
C ILE A 302 4.59 -18.50 12.62
N PRO A 303 4.34 -19.80 12.48
CA PRO A 303 3.43 -20.32 11.47
C PRO A 303 2.02 -19.71 11.58
N PHE A 304 1.52 -19.57 12.81
CA PHE A 304 0.20 -18.98 13.04
C PHE A 304 0.17 -17.50 12.63
N LEU A 305 1.14 -16.69 13.10
CA LEU A 305 1.23 -15.26 12.78
C LEU A 305 1.44 -15.00 11.28
N VAL A 306 2.30 -15.79 10.64
CA VAL A 306 2.59 -15.70 9.21
C VAL A 306 1.38 -16.09 8.36
N SER A 307 0.65 -17.15 8.75
CA SER A 307 -0.57 -17.54 8.03
C SER A 307 -1.63 -16.45 8.02
N GLU A 308 -1.78 -15.71 9.12
CA GLU A 308 -2.74 -14.60 9.21
C GLU A 308 -2.35 -13.41 8.31
N VAL A 309 -1.06 -13.03 8.27
CA VAL A 309 -0.61 -11.98 7.37
C VAL A 309 -0.67 -12.39 5.89
N GLU A 310 -0.40 -13.66 5.58
CA GLU A 310 -0.59 -14.19 4.22
C GLU A 310 -2.05 -14.14 3.79
N GLN A 311 -2.97 -14.56 4.68
CA GLN A 311 -4.39 -14.52 4.39
C GLN A 311 -4.87 -13.09 4.14
N ALA A 312 -4.49 -12.15 5.02
CA ALA A 312 -4.80 -10.74 4.85
C ALA A 312 -4.20 -10.16 3.54
N SER A 313 -3.00 -10.60 3.18
CA SER A 313 -2.33 -10.19 1.93
C SER A 313 -3.04 -10.76 0.69
N ARG A 314 -3.52 -12.00 0.73
CA ARG A 314 -4.32 -12.62 -0.34
C ARG A 314 -5.66 -11.91 -0.54
N GLU A 315 -6.32 -11.51 0.54
CA GLU A 315 -7.57 -10.72 0.48
C GLU A 315 -7.35 -9.36 -0.19
N LEU A 316 -6.18 -8.76 -0.01
CA LEU A 316 -5.74 -7.55 -0.71
C LEU A 316 -5.12 -7.83 -2.10
N GLN A 317 -5.28 -9.04 -2.62
CA GLN A 317 -4.84 -9.44 -3.96
C GLN A 317 -3.32 -9.30 -4.19
N CYS A 318 -2.51 -9.38 -3.11
CA CYS A 318 -1.06 -9.34 -3.23
C CYS A 318 -0.52 -10.50 -4.06
N GLU A 319 0.46 -10.22 -4.90
CA GLU A 319 1.14 -11.22 -5.72
C GLU A 319 2.22 -11.95 -4.93
N VAL A 320 2.91 -11.19 -4.06
CA VAL A 320 4.03 -11.70 -3.24
C VAL A 320 3.98 -11.10 -1.84
N ILE A 321 4.65 -11.78 -0.93
CA ILE A 321 4.95 -11.28 0.40
C ILE A 321 6.46 -11.32 0.65
N LEU A 322 7.00 -10.24 1.20
CA LEU A 322 8.38 -10.06 1.58
C LEU A 322 8.44 -9.89 3.10
N LEU A 323 9.15 -10.77 3.79
CA LEU A 323 9.40 -10.65 5.21
C LEU A 323 10.86 -10.23 5.43
N PHE A 324 11.08 -9.20 6.23
CA PHE A 324 12.41 -8.73 6.62
C PHE A 324 12.65 -9.10 8.08
N VAL A 325 13.47 -10.12 8.31
CA VAL A 325 13.69 -10.69 9.62
C VAL A 325 15.15 -10.58 10.06
N ALA A 326 15.40 -10.67 11.37
CA ALA A 326 16.76 -10.72 11.88
C ALA A 326 17.49 -11.98 11.40
N PRO A 327 18.83 -11.93 11.17
CA PRO A 327 19.62 -13.07 10.69
C PRO A 327 19.46 -14.33 11.54
N ALA A 328 19.37 -14.19 12.86
CA ALA A 328 19.18 -15.32 13.78
C ALA A 328 17.82 -16.03 13.55
N LEU A 329 16.79 -15.29 13.16
CA LEU A 329 15.49 -15.84 12.82
C LEU A 329 15.48 -16.45 11.42
N ALA A 330 16.12 -15.81 10.45
CA ALA A 330 16.28 -16.34 9.08
C ALA A 330 17.07 -17.66 9.07
N ALA A 331 18.02 -17.85 10.01
CA ALA A 331 18.82 -19.08 10.12
C ALA A 331 17.98 -20.34 10.43
N GLN A 332 16.71 -20.20 10.83
CA GLN A 332 15.77 -21.31 11.04
C GLN A 332 15.19 -21.80 9.68
N ARG A 333 16.05 -22.26 8.78
CA ARG A 333 15.72 -22.59 7.38
C ARG A 333 14.57 -23.56 7.25
N ASP A 334 14.55 -24.62 8.05
CA ASP A 334 13.50 -25.67 7.97
C ASP A 334 12.11 -25.12 8.28
N LEU A 335 12.01 -24.18 9.23
CA LEU A 335 10.78 -23.48 9.55
C LEU A 335 10.28 -22.68 8.34
N TRP A 336 11.15 -21.88 7.73
CA TRP A 336 10.78 -21.01 6.62
C TRP A 336 10.48 -21.78 5.34
N LEU A 337 11.26 -22.80 5.03
CA LEU A 337 10.99 -23.70 3.89
C LEU A 337 9.67 -24.44 4.07
N GLY A 338 9.37 -24.91 5.30
CA GLY A 338 8.09 -25.54 5.62
C GLY A 338 6.89 -24.61 5.44
N LEU A 339 7.09 -23.30 5.60
CA LEU A 339 6.10 -22.26 5.34
C LEU A 339 6.09 -21.78 3.88
N GLY A 340 6.99 -22.28 3.03
CA GLY A 340 7.12 -21.95 1.61
C GLY A 340 7.83 -20.62 1.34
N TYR A 341 8.68 -20.17 2.27
CA TYR A 341 9.54 -19.00 2.10
C TYR A 341 10.94 -19.41 1.66
N GLU A 342 11.53 -18.57 0.80
CA GLU A 342 12.91 -18.70 0.33
C GLU A 342 13.66 -17.41 0.64
N GLU A 343 14.91 -17.53 1.08
CA GLU A 343 15.83 -16.40 1.16
C GLU A 343 16.20 -15.94 -0.24
N ARG A 344 16.03 -14.65 -0.54
CA ARG A 344 16.39 -14.06 -1.82
C ARG A 344 16.98 -12.65 -1.64
N LEU A 345 17.81 -12.25 -2.58
CA LEU A 345 18.26 -10.86 -2.71
C LEU A 345 17.23 -10.05 -3.53
N PRO A 346 17.07 -8.74 -3.27
CA PRO A 346 16.20 -7.89 -4.09
C PRO A 346 16.46 -7.97 -5.59
N SER A 347 17.74 -8.11 -6.00
CA SER A 347 18.16 -8.24 -7.40
C SER A 347 17.75 -9.55 -8.07
N GLU A 348 17.39 -10.58 -7.31
CA GLU A 348 16.96 -11.89 -7.83
C GLU A 348 15.45 -11.94 -8.11
N LEU A 349 14.71 -10.92 -7.73
CA LEU A 349 13.28 -10.85 -8.01
C LEU A 349 13.04 -10.52 -9.48
N SER A 350 12.09 -11.21 -10.10
CA SER A 350 11.83 -11.13 -11.55
C SER A 350 10.95 -9.95 -11.99
N VAL A 351 10.45 -9.13 -11.05
CA VAL A 351 9.51 -8.05 -11.31
C VAL A 351 10.04 -6.77 -10.72
N GLY A 352 10.11 -5.70 -11.53
CA GLY A 352 10.64 -4.39 -11.11
C GLY A 352 9.94 -3.83 -9.87
N ALA A 353 8.61 -3.89 -9.81
CA ALA A 353 7.85 -3.44 -8.63
C ALA A 353 8.17 -4.25 -7.36
N TRP A 354 8.51 -5.54 -7.49
CA TRP A 354 8.93 -6.36 -6.35
C TRP A 354 10.34 -5.98 -5.90
N GLN A 355 11.26 -5.69 -6.85
CA GLN A 355 12.61 -5.22 -6.56
C GLN A 355 12.58 -3.85 -5.85
N GLU A 356 11.80 -2.88 -6.37
CA GLU A 356 11.62 -1.57 -5.75
C GLU A 356 11.09 -1.71 -4.31
N ALA A 357 10.03 -2.50 -4.12
CA ALA A 357 9.45 -2.77 -2.82
C ALA A 357 10.44 -3.42 -1.83
N ALA A 358 11.27 -4.34 -2.33
CA ALA A 358 12.31 -5.00 -1.55
C ALA A 358 13.41 -4.01 -1.12
N GLN A 359 13.88 -3.17 -2.05
CA GLN A 359 14.91 -2.16 -1.77
C GLN A 359 14.44 -1.10 -0.78
N GLU A 360 13.18 -0.63 -0.90
CA GLU A 360 12.59 0.35 0.01
C GLU A 360 12.42 -0.16 1.45
N SER A 361 12.24 -1.47 1.63
CA SER A 361 11.98 -2.07 2.93
C SER A 361 13.20 -2.75 3.55
N ALA A 362 14.28 -2.93 2.78
CA ALA A 362 15.51 -3.52 3.30
C ALA A 362 16.12 -2.62 4.38
N THR A 363 16.21 -3.14 5.60
CA THR A 363 16.91 -2.51 6.71
C THR A 363 18.29 -3.11 6.86
N ALA A 364 19.28 -2.30 7.27
CA ALA A 364 20.64 -2.79 7.47
C ALA A 364 20.64 -3.98 8.44
N GLY A 365 21.19 -5.12 7.98
CA GLY A 365 21.31 -6.35 8.77
C GLY A 365 20.05 -7.23 8.80
N SER A 366 18.99 -6.92 8.05
CA SER A 366 17.86 -7.85 7.86
C SER A 366 18.10 -8.80 6.70
N VAL A 367 17.49 -9.98 6.78
CA VAL A 367 17.42 -10.97 5.69
C VAL A 367 16.03 -10.94 5.10
N MET A 368 15.93 -10.91 3.77
CA MET A 368 14.67 -10.95 3.06
C MET A 368 14.26 -12.39 2.77
N LEU A 369 13.06 -12.75 3.20
CA LEU A 369 12.39 -14.00 2.90
C LEU A 369 11.24 -13.70 1.92
N PHE A 370 11.20 -14.42 0.83
CA PHE A 370 10.26 -14.23 -0.28
C PHE A 370 9.29 -15.40 -0.37
N LYS A 371 8.00 -15.10 -0.60
CA LYS A 371 7.01 -16.08 -0.99
C LYS A 371 6.05 -15.50 -2.02
N GLN A 372 5.81 -16.25 -3.09
CA GLN A 372 4.78 -15.90 -4.07
C GLN A 372 3.41 -16.36 -3.55
N LEU A 373 2.45 -15.43 -3.47
CA LEU A 373 1.09 -15.69 -2.97
C LEU A 373 0.12 -16.10 -4.08
N ARG A 374 0.40 -15.72 -5.34
CA ARG A 374 -0.43 -15.99 -6.52
C ARG A 374 0.44 -16.46 -7.66
N ALA A 375 -0.05 -17.42 -8.44
CA ALA A 375 0.60 -17.89 -9.67
C ALA A 375 0.40 -16.91 -10.84
N ASP A 376 -0.71 -16.14 -10.84
CA ASP A 376 -1.06 -15.17 -11.86
C ASP A 376 -0.66 -13.74 -11.44
N ARG A 377 -0.32 -12.92 -12.42
CA ARG A 377 -0.09 -11.47 -12.24
C ARG A 377 -1.34 -10.70 -12.62
N VAL A 378 -1.63 -9.59 -11.93
CA VAL A 378 -2.80 -8.75 -12.20
C VAL A 378 -2.75 -8.16 -13.61
N LEU A 379 -1.56 -7.73 -14.03
CA LEU A 379 -1.31 -7.24 -15.39
C LEU A 379 -0.40 -8.23 -16.10
N ARG A 380 -0.95 -9.00 -17.04
CA ARG A 380 -0.20 -9.90 -17.92
C ARG A 380 -0.07 -9.30 -19.32
N PRO A 381 1.02 -9.53 -20.03
CA PRO A 381 1.06 -9.29 -21.47
C PRO A 381 -0.05 -10.10 -22.15
N ILE A 382 -0.76 -9.48 -23.07
CA ILE A 382 -1.76 -10.14 -23.93
C ILE A 382 -1.02 -10.91 -25.03
#